data_560b94e057e45b4c6356e6e56c6c2669
#
_entry.id   560b94e057e45b4c6356e6e56c6c2669
#
_cell.length_a   1.000
_cell.length_b   1.000
_cell.length_c   1.000
_cell.angle_alpha   90.00
_cell.angle_beta   90.00
_cell.angle_gamma   90.00
#
_symmetry.space_group_name_H-M   'P 1'
#
loop_
_entity.id
_entity.type
_entity.pdbx_description
1 polymer ?
#
loop_
_entity_poly.entity_id
_entity_poly.type
_entity_poly.pdbx_seq_one_letter_code
_entity_poly.pdbx_strand_id
1 'polypeptide(L)'
;MAATAGRLAFLVLAAIPWATGSAKASDPRYPDWPCQQLKVPGISVASVWTGPPIDSVDQQQLAELKDSDLAARLAARRTPMDEAQKLIEGFLAGAGAAKQTRATALFAELYSILDAQRNEVMNGIERFSHKEKAMAEDIRAKTRKLQQLQDVANGNKAEIDDLANQLAWETRIFEDRRKSTSYVCEVPVLIEKRLFDLGRAIQDAANGNPSAN
;
A
#
# COMPACT_ATOMS: atom_id res chain seq x y z
N MET A 1 -65.13 47.96 18.61
CA MET A 1 -64.94 46.48 18.40
C MET A 1 -63.74 46.30 17.55
N ALA A 2 -62.60 46.03 18.14
CA ALA A 2 -61.32 45.82 17.45
C ALA A 2 -60.87 44.38 17.68
N ALA A 3 -60.73 43.62 16.61
CA ALA A 3 -60.23 42.21 16.62
C ALA A 3 -58.73 42.20 16.41
N THR A 4 -58.01 41.73 17.40
CA THR A 4 -56.59 41.51 17.38
C THR A 4 -56.29 40.12 16.79
N ALA A 5 -55.65 40.08 15.61
CA ALA A 5 -55.16 38.87 14.97
C ALA A 5 -53.74 38.50 15.49
N GLY A 6 -53.65 37.41 16.27
CA GLY A 6 -52.41 36.87 16.73
C GLY A 6 -51.62 36.08 15.60
N ARG A 7 -50.43 36.50 15.31
CA ARG A 7 -49.51 35.79 14.39
C ARG A 7 -48.77 34.69 15.16
N LEU A 8 -49.06 33.43 14.87
CA LEU A 8 -48.28 32.28 15.29
C LEU A 8 -47.04 32.16 14.39
N ALA A 9 -45.86 32.40 14.97
CA ALA A 9 -44.58 32.15 14.31
C ALA A 9 -44.22 30.67 14.46
N PHE A 10 -44.22 29.92 13.36
CA PHE A 10 -43.72 28.57 13.30
C PHE A 10 -42.16 28.60 13.22
N LEU A 11 -41.48 28.16 14.29
CA LEU A 11 -40.04 27.89 14.32
C LEU A 11 -39.80 26.55 13.61
N VAL A 12 -39.27 26.60 12.39
CA VAL A 12 -38.79 25.41 11.68
C VAL A 12 -37.40 25.09 12.22
N LEU A 13 -37.29 24.06 13.07
CA LEU A 13 -35.99 23.46 13.46
C LEU A 13 -35.44 22.69 12.26
N ALA A 14 -34.42 23.24 11.59
CA ALA A 14 -33.64 22.52 10.58
C ALA A 14 -32.77 21.49 11.27
N ALA A 15 -33.10 20.21 11.15
CA ALA A 15 -32.28 19.10 11.56
C ALA A 15 -31.09 19.01 10.61
N ILE A 16 -29.89 19.38 11.08
CA ILE A 16 -28.64 19.18 10.36
C ILE A 16 -28.25 17.68 10.48
N PRO A 17 -28.22 16.92 9.39
CA PRO A 17 -27.73 15.54 9.46
C PRO A 17 -26.23 15.55 9.79
N TRP A 18 -25.87 15.06 10.95
CA TRP A 18 -24.48 14.76 11.29
C TRP A 18 -24.03 13.61 10.40
N ALA A 19 -23.19 13.90 9.42
CA ALA A 19 -22.49 12.88 8.65
C ALA A 19 -21.55 12.11 9.59
N THR A 20 -22.02 10.98 10.10
CA THR A 20 -21.19 10.03 10.84
C THR A 20 -20.19 9.43 9.83
N GLY A 21 -19.01 10.04 9.74
CA GLY A 21 -17.88 9.44 9.05
C GLY A 21 -17.61 8.08 9.69
N SER A 22 -17.84 6.99 8.96
CA SER A 22 -17.53 5.65 9.43
C SER A 22 -16.03 5.56 9.64
N ALA A 23 -15.56 5.62 10.89
CA ALA A 23 -14.20 5.25 11.25
C ALA A 23 -14.04 3.79 10.87
N LYS A 24 -13.23 3.49 9.84
CA LYS A 24 -12.90 2.10 9.51
C LYS A 24 -12.14 1.51 10.71
N ALA A 25 -12.75 0.54 11.36
CA ALA A 25 -12.07 -0.24 12.38
C ALA A 25 -10.89 -0.98 11.74
N SER A 26 -9.73 -0.96 12.40
CA SER A 26 -8.57 -1.77 11.97
C SER A 26 -8.96 -3.25 11.96
N ASP A 27 -8.45 -4.01 10.99
CA ASP A 27 -8.68 -5.46 10.92
C ASP A 27 -8.02 -6.13 12.14
N PRO A 28 -8.78 -6.82 13.02
CA PRO A 28 -8.22 -7.45 14.22
C PRO A 28 -7.15 -8.51 13.94
N ARG A 29 -7.14 -9.08 12.72
CA ARG A 29 -6.12 -10.05 12.30
C ARG A 29 -4.77 -9.40 12.05
N TYR A 30 -4.75 -8.10 11.78
CA TYR A 30 -3.55 -7.33 11.46
C TYR A 30 -3.51 -6.02 12.27
N PRO A 31 -3.35 -6.11 13.60
CA PRO A 31 -3.45 -4.95 14.48
C PRO A 31 -2.37 -3.89 14.22
N ASP A 32 -1.27 -4.27 13.59
CA ASP A 32 -0.17 -3.36 13.25
C ASP A 32 -0.21 -2.85 11.81
N TRP A 33 -1.28 -3.18 11.07
CA TRP A 33 -1.45 -2.70 9.71
C TRP A 33 -1.97 -1.24 9.70
N PRO A 34 -1.16 -0.24 9.24
CA PRO A 34 -1.51 1.17 9.36
C PRO A 34 -2.27 1.72 8.15
N CYS A 35 -2.30 0.95 7.03
CA CYS A 35 -2.83 1.44 5.76
C CYS A 35 -4.36 1.38 5.71
N GLN A 36 -4.96 2.29 4.93
CA GLN A 36 -6.42 2.32 4.77
C GLN A 36 -6.98 1.12 4.01
N GLN A 37 -6.21 0.61 3.03
CA GLN A 37 -6.57 -0.62 2.31
C GLN A 37 -6.39 -1.83 3.22
N LEU A 38 -7.27 -2.81 3.07
CA LEU A 38 -7.16 -4.07 3.80
C LEU A 38 -5.85 -4.78 3.45
N LYS A 39 -5.22 -5.38 4.45
CA LYS A 39 -4.07 -6.24 4.21
C LYS A 39 -4.53 -7.54 3.54
N VAL A 40 -4.04 -7.78 2.32
CA VAL A 40 -4.22 -9.03 1.59
C VAL A 40 -2.87 -9.78 1.60
N PRO A 41 -2.77 -10.98 2.18
CA PRO A 41 -1.49 -11.66 2.41
C PRO A 41 -0.70 -12.00 1.15
N GLY A 42 -1.35 -12.25 0.00
CA GLY A 42 -0.68 -12.57 -1.27
C GLY A 42 -1.48 -12.09 -2.46
N ILE A 43 -0.82 -12.00 -3.61
CA ILE A 43 -1.48 -11.68 -4.88
C ILE A 43 -2.13 -12.96 -5.41
N SER A 44 -3.43 -12.92 -5.69
CA SER A 44 -4.09 -14.03 -6.40
C SER A 44 -3.62 -14.06 -7.86
N VAL A 45 -3.05 -15.18 -8.30
CA VAL A 45 -2.65 -15.36 -9.71
C VAL A 45 -3.83 -15.06 -10.65
N ALA A 46 -5.03 -15.55 -10.32
CA ALA A 46 -6.23 -15.34 -11.14
C ALA A 46 -6.66 -13.87 -11.26
N SER A 47 -6.21 -12.98 -10.37
CA SER A 47 -6.50 -11.54 -10.47
C SER A 47 -5.57 -10.79 -11.41
N VAL A 48 -4.43 -11.37 -11.77
CA VAL A 48 -3.35 -10.72 -12.54
C VAL A 48 -2.96 -11.49 -13.80
N TRP A 49 -3.50 -12.70 -13.97
CA TRP A 49 -3.18 -13.61 -15.08
C TRP A 49 -4.40 -14.40 -15.52
N THR A 50 -4.73 -14.35 -16.82
CA THR A 50 -5.84 -15.10 -17.45
C THR A 50 -5.36 -16.13 -18.48
N GLY A 51 -4.01 -16.32 -18.60
CA GLY A 51 -3.38 -17.33 -19.44
C GLY A 51 -3.43 -18.74 -18.83
N PRO A 52 -2.69 -19.70 -19.44
CA PRO A 52 -2.57 -21.02 -18.86
C PRO A 52 -2.10 -20.98 -17.41
N PRO A 53 -2.50 -21.96 -16.58
CA PRO A 53 -2.04 -22.05 -15.19
C PRO A 53 -0.51 -22.00 -15.11
N ILE A 54 0.05 -21.23 -14.17
CA ILE A 54 1.51 -21.08 -14.05
C ILE A 54 2.20 -22.38 -13.63
N ASP A 55 1.49 -23.28 -12.97
CA ASP A 55 1.91 -24.62 -12.58
C ASP A 55 1.78 -25.67 -13.71
N SER A 56 1.24 -25.27 -14.88
CA SER A 56 1.20 -26.13 -16.09
C SER A 56 2.58 -26.29 -16.74
N VAL A 57 3.53 -25.41 -16.44
CA VAL A 57 4.92 -25.50 -16.89
C VAL A 57 5.72 -26.19 -15.80
N ASP A 58 6.31 -27.35 -16.12
CA ASP A 58 7.10 -28.06 -15.14
C ASP A 58 8.39 -27.33 -14.74
N GLN A 59 9.02 -27.73 -13.62
CA GLN A 59 10.19 -27.06 -13.06
C GLN A 59 11.41 -27.08 -14.00
N GLN A 60 11.56 -28.13 -14.78
CA GLN A 60 12.67 -28.24 -15.74
C GLN A 60 12.44 -27.28 -16.91
N GLN A 61 11.23 -27.24 -17.46
CA GLN A 61 10.85 -26.28 -18.52
C GLN A 61 10.97 -24.82 -18.01
N LEU A 62 10.56 -24.53 -16.79
CA LEU A 62 10.76 -23.22 -16.19
C LEU A 62 12.25 -22.84 -16.13
N ALA A 63 13.10 -23.76 -15.73
CA ALA A 63 14.54 -23.52 -15.65
C ALA A 63 15.18 -23.27 -17.03
N GLU A 64 14.73 -23.99 -18.06
CA GLU A 64 15.22 -23.84 -19.43
C GLU A 64 14.73 -22.55 -20.13
N LEU A 65 13.52 -22.10 -19.79
CA LEU A 65 12.88 -20.92 -20.39
C LEU A 65 13.12 -19.65 -19.61
N LYS A 66 13.76 -19.74 -18.45
CA LYS A 66 14.01 -18.63 -17.54
C LYS A 66 14.93 -17.60 -18.15
N ASP A 67 14.51 -16.34 -18.13
CA ASP A 67 15.33 -15.17 -18.47
C ASP A 67 15.28 -14.17 -17.32
N SER A 68 16.12 -14.42 -16.31
CA SER A 68 16.14 -13.64 -15.08
C SER A 68 16.53 -12.18 -15.30
N ASP A 69 17.35 -11.88 -16.30
CA ASP A 69 17.73 -10.50 -16.63
C ASP A 69 16.54 -9.75 -17.23
N LEU A 70 15.81 -10.39 -18.14
CA LEU A 70 14.58 -9.83 -18.70
C LEU A 70 13.54 -9.65 -17.61
N ALA A 71 13.28 -10.69 -16.80
CA ALA A 71 12.27 -10.61 -15.74
C ALA A 71 12.61 -9.51 -14.72
N ALA A 72 13.87 -9.39 -14.29
CA ALA A 72 14.31 -8.33 -13.40
C ALA A 72 14.16 -6.93 -14.02
N ARG A 73 14.45 -6.79 -15.32
CA ARG A 73 14.27 -5.54 -16.05
C ARG A 73 12.79 -5.17 -16.18
N LEU A 74 11.93 -6.12 -16.48
CA LEU A 74 10.49 -5.94 -16.57
C LEU A 74 9.88 -5.62 -15.19
N ALA A 75 10.31 -6.27 -14.13
CA ALA A 75 9.84 -5.99 -12.77
C ALA A 75 10.23 -4.59 -12.27
N ALA A 76 11.33 -4.05 -12.76
CA ALA A 76 11.84 -2.75 -12.32
C ALA A 76 10.87 -1.61 -12.71
N ARG A 77 10.41 -0.83 -11.71
CA ARG A 77 9.50 0.33 -11.92
C ARG A 77 10.08 1.42 -12.83
N ARG A 78 11.40 1.50 -12.96
CA ARG A 78 12.08 2.45 -13.85
C ARG A 78 11.94 2.10 -15.33
N THR A 79 11.58 0.86 -15.69
CA THR A 79 11.33 0.45 -17.07
C THR A 79 9.91 0.87 -17.44
N PRO A 80 9.70 1.82 -18.38
CA PRO A 80 8.38 2.25 -18.82
C PRO A 80 7.59 1.10 -19.46
N MET A 81 6.26 1.16 -19.44
CA MET A 81 5.44 0.06 -19.95
C MET A 81 5.57 -0.14 -21.47
N ASP A 82 5.77 0.94 -22.23
CA ASP A 82 6.03 0.87 -23.68
C ASP A 82 7.37 0.16 -24.01
N GLU A 83 8.39 0.37 -23.20
CA GLU A 83 9.65 -0.37 -23.30
C GLU A 83 9.46 -1.84 -22.87
N ALA A 84 8.73 -2.08 -21.79
CA ALA A 84 8.44 -3.42 -21.31
C ALA A 84 7.68 -4.25 -22.38
N GLN A 85 6.70 -3.66 -23.07
CA GLN A 85 5.96 -4.30 -24.16
C GLN A 85 6.89 -4.73 -25.30
N LYS A 86 7.78 -3.84 -25.76
CA LYS A 86 8.74 -4.17 -26.83
C LYS A 86 9.69 -5.30 -26.43
N LEU A 87 10.12 -5.34 -25.17
CA LEU A 87 10.95 -6.41 -24.64
C LEU A 87 10.21 -7.75 -24.63
N ILE A 88 8.93 -7.74 -24.21
CA ILE A 88 8.08 -8.93 -24.19
C ILE A 88 7.84 -9.44 -25.61
N GLU A 89 7.48 -8.55 -26.54
CA GLU A 89 7.29 -8.89 -27.95
C GLU A 89 8.55 -9.50 -28.56
N GLY A 90 9.73 -8.88 -28.29
CA GLY A 90 11.02 -9.40 -28.75
C GLY A 90 11.34 -10.79 -28.17
N PHE A 91 11.06 -11.02 -26.89
CA PHE A 91 11.25 -12.30 -26.23
C PHE A 91 10.37 -13.41 -26.80
N LEU A 92 9.13 -13.08 -27.18
CA LEU A 92 8.16 -14.02 -27.74
C LEU A 92 8.24 -14.14 -29.25
N ALA A 93 9.01 -13.27 -29.95
CA ALA A 93 9.22 -13.35 -31.38
C ALA A 93 9.91 -14.67 -31.75
N GLY A 94 9.41 -15.30 -32.81
CA GLY A 94 9.99 -16.55 -33.32
C GLY A 94 9.80 -17.79 -32.45
N ALA A 95 9.03 -17.70 -31.35
CA ALA A 95 8.80 -18.85 -30.46
C ALA A 95 7.85 -19.92 -31.06
N GLY A 96 7.15 -19.63 -32.15
CA GLY A 96 6.28 -20.59 -32.83
C GLY A 96 5.28 -21.27 -31.88
N ALA A 97 5.23 -22.59 -31.91
CA ALA A 97 4.33 -23.38 -31.06
C ALA A 97 4.64 -23.27 -29.56
N ALA A 98 5.87 -22.89 -29.17
CA ALA A 98 6.26 -22.72 -27.78
C ALA A 98 5.88 -21.36 -27.18
N LYS A 99 5.20 -20.49 -27.94
CA LYS A 99 4.94 -19.10 -27.57
C LYS A 99 4.15 -18.99 -26.26
N GLN A 100 3.10 -19.78 -26.09
CA GLN A 100 2.29 -19.80 -24.88
C GLN A 100 3.08 -20.31 -23.65
N THR A 101 3.87 -21.36 -23.82
CA THR A 101 4.71 -21.91 -22.74
C THR A 101 5.75 -20.90 -22.30
N ARG A 102 6.42 -20.19 -23.23
CA ARG A 102 7.37 -19.13 -22.92
C ARG A 102 6.71 -17.94 -22.22
N ALA A 103 5.52 -17.56 -22.67
CA ALA A 103 4.75 -16.50 -22.03
C ALA A 103 4.36 -16.84 -20.60
N THR A 104 3.89 -18.07 -20.36
CA THR A 104 3.54 -18.57 -19.03
C THR A 104 4.78 -18.64 -18.11
N ALA A 105 5.93 -19.12 -18.62
CA ALA A 105 7.17 -19.17 -17.86
C ALA A 105 7.65 -17.76 -17.46
N LEU A 106 7.64 -16.80 -18.39
CA LEU A 106 8.01 -15.41 -18.09
C LEU A 106 7.07 -14.79 -17.05
N PHE A 107 5.75 -15.02 -17.16
CA PHE A 107 4.81 -14.52 -16.17
C PHE A 107 5.02 -15.17 -14.80
N ALA A 108 5.27 -16.48 -14.73
CA ALA A 108 5.55 -17.18 -13.47
C ALA A 108 6.79 -16.61 -12.75
N GLU A 109 7.83 -16.27 -13.50
CA GLU A 109 9.03 -15.64 -12.94
C GLU A 109 8.74 -14.22 -12.44
N LEU A 110 8.03 -13.40 -13.21
CA LEU A 110 7.62 -12.06 -12.82
C LEU A 110 6.72 -12.07 -11.58
N TYR A 111 5.78 -13.01 -11.52
CA TYR A 111 4.94 -13.20 -10.36
C TYR A 111 5.77 -13.49 -9.11
N SER A 112 6.72 -14.42 -9.21
CA SER A 112 7.61 -14.76 -8.09
C SER A 112 8.42 -13.56 -7.59
N ILE A 113 8.99 -12.76 -8.50
CA ILE A 113 9.77 -11.57 -8.16
C ILE A 113 8.90 -10.50 -7.50
N LEU A 114 7.77 -10.17 -8.12
CA LEU A 114 6.93 -9.05 -7.67
C LEU A 114 6.13 -9.38 -6.42
N ASP A 115 5.67 -10.63 -6.25
CA ASP A 115 5.03 -11.08 -5.02
C ASP A 115 6.02 -11.07 -3.84
N ALA A 116 7.25 -11.53 -4.05
CA ALA A 116 8.30 -11.45 -3.03
C ALA A 116 8.61 -9.99 -2.63
N GLN A 117 8.77 -9.09 -3.60
CA GLN A 117 9.00 -7.67 -3.35
C GLN A 117 7.83 -7.03 -2.59
N ARG A 118 6.59 -7.35 -2.98
CA ARG A 118 5.39 -6.87 -2.30
C ARG A 118 5.35 -7.33 -0.85
N ASN A 119 5.62 -8.60 -0.62
CA ASN A 119 5.60 -9.20 0.72
C ASN A 119 6.69 -8.58 1.62
N GLU A 120 7.86 -8.28 1.08
CA GLU A 120 8.92 -7.57 1.81
C GLU A 120 8.47 -6.16 2.23
N VAL A 121 7.84 -5.41 1.31
CA VAL A 121 7.27 -4.08 1.59
C VAL A 121 6.18 -4.18 2.66
N MET A 122 5.24 -5.12 2.53
CA MET A 122 4.16 -5.33 3.49
C MET A 122 4.68 -5.59 4.91
N ASN A 123 5.67 -6.49 5.02
CA ASN A 123 6.34 -6.78 6.28
C ASN A 123 7.11 -5.57 6.84
N GLY A 124 7.69 -4.76 5.94
CA GLY A 124 8.35 -3.50 6.29
C GLY A 124 7.38 -2.49 6.90
N ILE A 125 6.20 -2.34 6.29
CA ILE A 125 5.11 -1.47 6.78
C ILE A 125 4.68 -1.87 8.19
N GLU A 126 4.46 -3.15 8.46
CA GLU A 126 4.07 -3.62 9.79
C GLU A 126 5.16 -3.37 10.84
N ARG A 127 6.41 -3.71 10.52
CA ARG A 127 7.54 -3.43 11.44
C ARG A 127 7.66 -1.94 11.75
N PHE A 128 7.45 -1.09 10.75
CA PHE A 128 7.48 0.35 10.91
C PHE A 128 6.33 0.82 11.81
N SER A 129 5.09 0.37 11.53
CA SER A 129 3.91 0.71 12.32
C SER A 129 4.03 0.29 13.79
N HIS A 130 4.59 -0.89 14.03
CA HIS A 130 4.86 -1.34 15.42
C HIS A 130 5.79 -0.37 16.15
N LYS A 131 6.87 0.10 15.50
CA LYS A 131 7.77 1.11 16.08
C LYS A 131 7.08 2.45 16.28
N GLU A 132 6.19 2.86 15.39
CA GLU A 132 5.41 4.09 15.53
C GLU A 132 4.46 4.03 16.74
N LYS A 133 3.83 2.88 16.98
CA LYS A 133 3.00 2.67 18.17
C LYS A 133 3.81 2.80 19.46
N ALA A 134 4.98 2.16 19.51
CA ALA A 134 5.88 2.26 20.67
C ALA A 134 6.32 3.70 20.91
N MET A 135 6.67 4.46 19.86
CA MET A 135 7.02 5.88 19.96
C MET A 135 5.84 6.72 20.48
N ALA A 136 4.62 6.46 20.00
CA ALA A 136 3.44 7.16 20.49
C ALA A 136 3.17 6.91 21.98
N GLU A 137 3.42 5.70 22.46
CA GLU A 137 3.29 5.36 23.87
C GLU A 137 4.36 6.07 24.72
N ASP A 138 5.60 6.12 24.25
CA ASP A 138 6.70 6.83 24.92
C ASP A 138 6.41 8.34 25.00
N ILE A 139 5.96 8.96 23.92
CA ILE A 139 5.51 10.36 23.89
C ILE A 139 4.40 10.60 24.92
N ARG A 140 3.39 9.72 24.99
CA ARG A 140 2.33 9.83 26.01
C ARG A 140 2.86 9.71 27.43
N ALA A 141 3.80 8.80 27.69
CA ALA A 141 4.42 8.63 29.00
C ALA A 141 5.21 9.86 29.41
N LYS A 142 6.02 10.41 28.51
CA LYS A 142 6.80 11.64 28.74
C LYS A 142 5.89 12.86 28.92
N THR A 143 4.78 12.94 28.19
CA THR A 143 3.77 14.00 28.36
C THR A 143 3.20 13.98 29.79
N ARG A 144 2.80 12.80 30.26
CA ARG A 144 2.30 12.66 31.64
C ARG A 144 3.37 13.03 32.68
N LYS A 145 4.63 12.61 32.47
CA LYS A 145 5.75 12.97 33.36
C LYS A 145 5.96 14.48 33.37
N LEU A 146 5.94 15.14 32.21
CA LEU A 146 6.09 16.60 32.14
C LEU A 146 4.99 17.33 32.91
N GLN A 147 3.73 16.91 32.77
CA GLN A 147 2.60 17.46 33.53
C GLN A 147 2.83 17.30 35.04
N GLN A 148 3.22 16.11 35.49
CA GLN A 148 3.51 15.86 36.91
C GLN A 148 4.62 16.76 37.48
N LEU A 149 5.69 17.00 36.69
CA LEU A 149 6.79 17.89 37.10
C LEU A 149 6.35 19.36 37.18
N GLN A 150 5.44 19.78 36.27
CA GLN A 150 4.90 21.15 36.26
C GLN A 150 3.93 21.42 37.41
N ASP A 151 3.22 20.39 37.91
CA ASP A 151 2.26 20.50 39.01
C ASP A 151 2.97 20.60 40.41
N VAL A 152 4.25 20.30 40.49
CA VAL A 152 5.02 20.41 41.75
C VAL A 152 5.45 21.84 41.99
N ALA A 153 5.02 22.42 43.14
CA ALA A 153 5.25 23.81 43.56
C ALA A 153 6.73 24.11 43.74
N ASN A 154 7.70 23.89 43.26
CA ASN A 154 9.14 24.11 43.21
C ASN A 154 9.84 23.07 42.31
N GLY A 155 9.17 22.67 41.23
CA GLY A 155 9.74 21.74 40.26
C GLY A 155 11.07 22.25 39.70
N ASN A 156 11.98 21.33 39.40
CA ASN A 156 13.27 21.66 38.80
C ASN A 156 13.03 22.20 37.36
N LYS A 157 13.15 23.52 37.19
CA LYS A 157 12.91 24.19 35.90
C LYS A 157 13.79 23.63 34.80
N ALA A 158 15.04 23.29 35.06
CA ALA A 158 15.94 22.73 34.05
C ALA A 158 15.44 21.36 33.55
N GLU A 159 14.98 20.48 34.45
CA GLU A 159 14.42 19.17 34.10
C GLU A 159 13.13 19.32 33.28
N ILE A 160 12.28 20.28 33.64
CA ILE A 160 11.05 20.58 32.91
C ILE A 160 11.36 21.06 31.48
N ASP A 161 12.29 22.01 31.35
CA ASP A 161 12.69 22.58 30.04
C ASP A 161 13.35 21.50 29.17
N ASP A 162 14.22 20.66 29.71
CA ASP A 162 14.87 19.56 28.97
C ASP A 162 13.84 18.53 28.47
N LEU A 163 12.93 18.10 29.35
CA LEU A 163 11.88 17.13 28.94
C LEU A 163 10.91 17.71 27.95
N ALA A 164 10.55 18.99 28.04
CA ALA A 164 9.70 19.68 27.09
C ALA A 164 10.37 19.76 25.70
N ASN A 165 11.66 20.08 25.63
CA ASN A 165 12.43 20.14 24.39
C ASN A 165 12.55 18.75 23.75
N GLN A 166 12.86 17.72 24.54
CA GLN A 166 12.90 16.33 24.05
C GLN A 166 11.55 15.90 23.49
N LEU A 167 10.47 16.16 24.20
CA LEU A 167 9.11 15.82 23.77
C LEU A 167 8.70 16.53 22.48
N ALA A 168 9.04 17.81 22.32
CA ALA A 168 8.77 18.57 21.11
C ALA A 168 9.50 17.97 19.91
N TRP A 169 10.77 17.57 20.08
CA TRP A 169 11.57 16.93 19.03
C TRP A 169 11.00 15.56 18.62
N GLU A 170 10.71 14.70 19.60
CA GLU A 170 10.15 13.37 19.36
C GLU A 170 8.77 13.43 18.69
N THR A 171 7.91 14.37 19.11
CA THR A 171 6.61 14.60 18.50
C THR A 171 6.75 14.99 17.04
N ARG A 172 7.69 15.88 16.71
CA ARG A 172 7.96 16.28 15.33
C ARG A 172 8.40 15.09 14.47
N ILE A 173 9.34 14.28 14.99
CA ILE A 173 9.78 13.06 14.27
C ILE A 173 8.60 12.11 14.04
N PHE A 174 7.77 11.91 15.06
CA PHE A 174 6.59 11.04 14.98
C PHE A 174 5.61 11.54 13.90
N GLU A 175 5.32 12.82 13.86
CA GLU A 175 4.44 13.41 12.85
C GLU A 175 4.98 13.26 11.43
N ASP A 176 6.27 13.51 11.22
CA ASP A 176 6.91 13.39 9.91
C ASP A 176 6.91 11.92 9.42
N ARG A 177 7.16 10.97 10.31
CA ARG A 177 7.06 9.53 10.01
C ARG A 177 5.63 9.14 9.65
N ARG A 178 4.65 9.64 10.39
CA ARG A 178 3.23 9.37 10.13
C ARG A 178 2.78 9.88 8.76
N LYS A 179 3.27 11.05 8.33
CA LYS A 179 3.04 11.56 6.96
C LYS A 179 3.64 10.64 5.89
N SER A 180 4.83 10.10 6.15
CA SER A 180 5.51 9.21 5.21
C SER A 180 4.81 7.86 5.06
N THR A 181 4.08 7.39 6.08
CA THR A 181 3.37 6.10 6.07
C THR A 181 2.36 6.02 4.93
N SER A 182 1.64 7.10 4.62
CA SER A 182 0.64 7.12 3.54
C SER A 182 1.27 6.80 2.17
N TYR A 183 2.44 7.33 1.89
CA TYR A 183 3.16 7.06 0.63
C TYR A 183 3.68 5.61 0.56
N VAL A 184 4.14 5.08 1.68
CA VAL A 184 4.63 3.69 1.72
C VAL A 184 3.48 2.70 1.55
N CYS A 185 2.28 3.04 2.05
CA CYS A 185 1.07 2.23 1.87
C CYS A 185 0.62 2.09 0.40
N GLU A 186 1.02 2.98 -0.49
CA GLU A 186 0.72 2.88 -1.92
C GLU A 186 1.62 1.87 -2.65
N VAL A 187 2.81 1.59 -2.11
CA VAL A 187 3.81 0.76 -2.81
C VAL A 187 3.32 -0.65 -3.14
N PRO A 188 2.65 -1.40 -2.24
CA PRO A 188 2.10 -2.72 -2.57
C PRO A 188 1.11 -2.66 -3.75
N VAL A 189 0.26 -1.64 -3.80
CA VAL A 189 -0.72 -1.44 -4.89
C VAL A 189 -0.02 -1.16 -6.22
N LEU A 190 1.04 -0.37 -6.20
CA LEU A 190 1.84 -0.10 -7.41
C LEU A 190 2.55 -1.37 -7.93
N ILE A 191 2.99 -2.25 -7.03
CA ILE A 191 3.59 -3.54 -7.42
C ILE A 191 2.54 -4.45 -8.03
N GLU A 192 1.36 -4.57 -7.43
CA GLU A 192 0.22 -5.34 -7.96
C GLU A 192 -0.20 -4.84 -9.33
N LYS A 193 -0.35 -3.51 -9.47
CA LYS A 193 -0.65 -2.89 -10.76
C LYS A 193 0.40 -3.22 -11.81
N ARG A 194 1.68 -3.12 -11.46
CA ARG A 194 2.79 -3.47 -12.36
C ARG A 194 2.69 -4.91 -12.85
N LEU A 195 2.44 -5.86 -11.93
CA LEU A 195 2.28 -7.27 -12.28
C LEU A 195 1.08 -7.50 -13.20
N PHE A 196 -0.05 -6.84 -12.92
CA PHE A 196 -1.24 -6.91 -13.75
C PHE A 196 -0.98 -6.38 -15.17
N ASP A 197 -0.36 -5.21 -15.29
CA ASP A 197 -0.06 -4.58 -16.59
C ASP A 197 0.90 -5.44 -17.41
N LEU A 198 1.94 -6.02 -16.77
CA LEU A 198 2.87 -6.95 -17.41
C LEU A 198 2.18 -8.26 -17.83
N GLY A 199 1.31 -8.82 -16.99
CA GLY A 199 0.54 -10.02 -17.30
C GLY A 199 -0.32 -9.83 -18.54
N ARG A 200 -0.98 -8.69 -18.66
CA ARG A 200 -1.75 -8.33 -19.86
C ARG A 200 -0.85 -8.19 -21.10
N ALA A 201 0.26 -7.47 -20.98
CA ALA A 201 1.17 -7.28 -22.10
C ALA A 201 1.75 -8.62 -22.62
N ILE A 202 2.08 -9.55 -21.71
CA ILE A 202 2.53 -10.89 -22.08
C ILE A 202 1.44 -11.67 -22.82
N GLN A 203 0.19 -11.60 -22.34
CA GLN A 203 -0.93 -12.29 -23.00
C GLN A 203 -1.25 -11.73 -24.37
N ASP A 204 -1.29 -10.40 -24.49
CA ASP A 204 -1.55 -9.74 -25.77
C ASP A 204 -0.47 -10.13 -26.80
N ALA A 205 0.80 -10.10 -26.40
CA ALA A 205 1.91 -10.54 -27.24
C ALA A 205 1.85 -12.04 -27.58
N ALA A 206 1.46 -12.91 -26.63
CA ALA A 206 1.32 -14.34 -26.86
C ALA A 206 0.20 -14.67 -27.84
N ASN A 207 -0.92 -13.93 -27.78
CA ASN A 207 -2.09 -14.11 -28.63
C ASN A 207 -1.98 -13.40 -29.98
N GLY A 208 -0.91 -12.62 -30.22
CA GLY A 208 -0.72 -11.85 -31.44
C GLY A 208 -1.63 -10.62 -31.54
N ASN A 209 -2.18 -10.16 -30.42
CA ASN A 209 -2.97 -8.95 -30.37
C ASN A 209 -2.04 -7.74 -30.28
N PRO A 210 -2.21 -6.69 -31.15
CA PRO A 210 -1.45 -5.48 -30.97
C PRO A 210 -1.85 -4.85 -29.63
N SER A 211 -0.83 -4.47 -28.85
CA SER A 211 -1.05 -3.74 -27.60
C SER A 211 -1.89 -2.49 -27.88
N ALA A 212 -3.03 -2.36 -27.21
CA ALA A 212 -3.83 -1.15 -27.28
C ALA A 212 -3.03 0.02 -26.68
N ASN A 213 -2.65 0.98 -27.53
CA ASN A 213 -2.08 2.27 -27.12
C ASN A 213 -3.08 3.10 -26.36
#